data_60cb659420e916e0dd5ff4f8d79f9ce1
#
_entry.id   60cb659420e916e0dd5ff4f8d79f9ce1
#
_cell.length_a   1.000
_cell.length_b   1.000
_cell.length_c   1.000
_cell.angle_alpha   90.00
_cell.angle_beta   90.00
_cell.angle_gamma   90.00
#
_symmetry.space_group_name_H-M   'P 1'
#
loop_
_entity.id
_entity.type
_entity.pdbx_description
1 polymer ?
#
loop_
_entity_poly.entity_id
_entity_poly.type
_entity_poly.pdbx_seq_one_letter_code
_entity_poly.pdbx_strand_id
1 'polypeptide(L)'
;MRAAAIFGLGCSAKNLRPFQTDASIDWRVGMPAAADQADIILLFGGDGTIHRHLSQLVKLGLPVLVVPAGSGNDFARALGLRRVRDSIAAWQSFCEGRDNVRAIDLGVVTPLEVAGESPAPQKSARNSAPGTRHYFCSVAGVGLDGEVSRRANALPRWLRGHGGYALTLAPSIFRFAPVQIKIFAPDEAGCLITRSSQPTLLAAFANTSTYGGGMKIAPHARIDDGQLDVCVIGGIDPFKLFCLFPTVYFGRHLIIRGVNYFQASRARAETEIPLDVYADGEFVCHTPVEVSLQPGALKVLTA
;
A
#
# COMPACT_ATOMS: atom_id res chain seq x y z
N MET A 1 18.15 22.54 -13.06
CA MET A 1 17.29 21.40 -12.70
C MET A 1 15.87 21.91 -12.42
N ARG A 2 14.85 21.16 -12.86
CA ARG A 2 13.43 21.51 -12.64
C ARG A 2 12.83 20.54 -11.64
N ALA A 3 12.25 21.03 -10.57
CA ALA A 3 11.65 20.23 -9.52
C ALA A 3 10.16 20.53 -9.36
N ALA A 4 9.32 19.50 -9.31
CA ALA A 4 7.89 19.64 -9.06
C ALA A 4 7.58 19.29 -7.60
N ALA A 5 6.75 20.10 -6.94
CA ALA A 5 6.32 19.86 -5.57
C ALA A 5 4.81 19.60 -5.50
N ILE A 6 4.42 18.46 -4.94
CA ILE A 6 3.03 18.06 -4.75
C ILE A 6 2.73 18.07 -3.25
N PHE A 7 1.67 18.79 -2.87
CA PHE A 7 1.28 18.93 -1.47
C PHE A 7 0.02 18.11 -1.16
N GLY A 8 0.14 17.19 -0.24
CA GLY A 8 -0.98 16.50 0.37
C GLY A 8 -1.70 17.36 1.42
N LEU A 9 -2.72 16.77 2.02
CA LEU A 9 -3.53 17.44 3.03
C LEU A 9 -2.68 17.89 4.23
N GLY A 10 -2.78 19.16 4.60
CA GLY A 10 -2.02 19.78 5.68
C GLY A 10 -0.62 20.25 5.30
N CYS A 11 -0.20 20.03 4.06
CA CYS A 11 1.06 20.53 3.52
C CYS A 11 0.85 21.76 2.64
N SER A 12 1.87 22.59 2.53
CA SER A 12 1.84 23.82 1.75
C SER A 12 3.24 24.22 1.28
N ALA A 13 3.36 25.29 0.50
CA ALA A 13 4.65 25.82 0.08
C ALA A 13 5.62 26.14 1.22
N LYS A 14 5.14 26.31 2.47
CA LYS A 14 6.01 26.47 3.64
C LYS A 14 6.87 25.24 3.90
N ASN A 15 6.34 24.04 3.61
CA ASN A 15 7.06 22.78 3.79
C ASN A 15 8.19 22.61 2.75
N LEU A 16 8.13 23.34 1.64
CA LEU A 16 9.14 23.31 0.57
C LEU A 16 10.42 24.08 0.94
N ARG A 17 10.32 25.10 1.80
CA ARG A 17 11.46 25.99 2.14
C ARG A 17 12.76 25.26 2.48
N PRO A 18 12.79 24.18 3.28
CA PRO A 18 14.02 23.46 3.60
C PRO A 18 14.72 22.81 2.39
N PHE A 19 14.00 22.63 1.28
CA PHE A 19 14.49 22.03 0.04
C PHE A 19 14.96 23.07 -0.99
N GLN A 20 14.59 24.34 -0.80
CA GLN A 20 14.94 25.46 -1.67
C GLN A 20 16.29 26.08 -1.29
N THR A 21 17.33 25.25 -1.23
CA THR A 21 18.70 25.69 -0.84
C THR A 21 19.53 26.18 -2.00
N ASP A 22 19.13 25.85 -3.24
CA ASP A 22 19.82 26.22 -4.47
C ASP A 22 18.90 27.04 -5.37
N ALA A 23 19.32 28.28 -5.67
CA ALA A 23 18.58 29.22 -6.52
C ALA A 23 18.55 28.80 -8.01
N SER A 24 19.40 27.86 -8.43
CA SER A 24 19.42 27.34 -9.81
C SER A 24 18.29 26.35 -10.09
N ILE A 25 17.54 25.92 -9.07
CA ILE A 25 16.43 24.98 -9.20
C ILE A 25 15.15 25.73 -9.52
N ASP A 26 14.58 25.42 -10.68
CA ASP A 26 13.26 25.93 -11.09
C ASP A 26 12.14 25.07 -10.44
N TRP A 27 11.36 25.70 -9.57
CA TRP A 27 10.31 25.04 -8.80
C TRP A 27 8.94 25.23 -9.40
N ARG A 28 8.23 24.13 -9.64
CA ARG A 28 6.82 24.12 -10.02
C ARG A 28 5.98 23.47 -8.92
N VAL A 29 4.81 24.05 -8.65
CA VAL A 29 3.82 23.43 -7.74
C VAL A 29 2.77 22.68 -8.57
N GLY A 30 2.49 21.45 -8.18
CA GLY A 30 1.53 20.55 -8.81
C GLY A 30 2.19 19.41 -9.61
N MET A 31 1.36 18.50 -10.07
CA MET A 31 1.78 17.35 -10.87
C MET A 31 2.17 17.81 -12.28
N PRO A 32 3.35 17.44 -12.80
CA PRO A 32 3.71 17.68 -14.18
C PRO A 32 2.73 16.97 -15.14
N ALA A 33 2.40 17.61 -16.25
CA ALA A 33 1.54 17.00 -17.27
C ALA A 33 2.32 15.99 -18.14
N ALA A 34 3.64 16.20 -18.31
CA ALA A 34 4.54 15.36 -19.08
C ALA A 34 5.91 15.29 -18.40
N ALA A 35 6.68 14.24 -18.71
CA ALA A 35 7.98 13.97 -18.09
C ALA A 35 9.04 15.04 -18.39
N ASP A 36 8.94 15.71 -19.53
CA ASP A 36 9.84 16.78 -19.93
C ASP A 36 9.66 18.08 -19.14
N GLN A 37 8.66 18.16 -18.26
CA GLN A 37 8.36 19.36 -17.47
C GLN A 37 9.06 19.42 -16.10
N ALA A 38 9.63 18.31 -15.65
CA ALA A 38 10.38 18.23 -14.41
C ALA A 38 11.44 17.13 -14.50
N ASP A 39 12.48 17.26 -13.71
CA ASP A 39 13.55 16.24 -13.61
C ASP A 39 13.34 15.36 -12.36
N ILE A 40 12.55 15.85 -11.39
CA ILE A 40 12.21 15.15 -10.14
C ILE A 40 10.89 15.69 -9.55
N ILE A 41 10.20 14.83 -8.79
CA ILE A 41 8.97 15.16 -8.08
C ILE A 41 9.19 15.01 -6.57
N LEU A 42 8.91 16.06 -5.79
CA LEU A 42 8.85 15.99 -4.32
C LEU A 42 7.39 15.89 -3.90
N LEU A 43 7.04 14.81 -3.20
CA LEU A 43 5.68 14.54 -2.74
C LEU A 43 5.61 14.69 -1.22
N PHE A 44 4.97 15.77 -0.77
CA PHE A 44 4.74 16.09 0.65
C PHE A 44 3.41 15.49 1.11
N GLY A 45 3.45 14.39 1.86
CA GLY A 45 2.22 13.74 2.29
C GLY A 45 2.43 12.42 3.01
N GLY A 46 1.34 11.72 3.28
CA GLY A 46 1.33 10.35 3.79
C GLY A 46 0.89 9.36 2.72
N ASP A 47 0.73 8.09 3.12
CA ASP A 47 0.44 6.96 2.24
C ASP A 47 -0.76 7.19 1.32
N GLY A 48 -1.88 7.74 1.81
CA GLY A 48 -3.04 8.06 0.98
C GLY A 48 -2.80 9.20 -0.03
N THR A 49 -1.84 10.11 0.20
CA THR A 49 -1.44 11.10 -0.82
C THR A 49 -0.64 10.44 -1.92
N ILE A 50 0.29 9.57 -1.54
CA ILE A 50 1.12 8.81 -2.49
C ILE A 50 0.21 7.93 -3.35
N HIS A 51 -0.66 7.13 -2.73
CA HIS A 51 -1.60 6.22 -3.40
C HIS A 51 -2.41 6.93 -4.50
N ARG A 52 -2.96 8.11 -4.22
CA ARG A 52 -3.72 8.89 -5.20
C ARG A 52 -2.95 9.29 -6.44
N HIS A 53 -1.64 9.43 -6.34
CA HIS A 53 -0.79 9.89 -7.44
C HIS A 53 -0.02 8.76 -8.12
N LEU A 54 -0.05 7.51 -7.60
CA LEU A 54 0.77 6.41 -8.10
C LEU A 54 0.66 6.21 -9.62
N SER A 55 -0.54 6.15 -10.17
CA SER A 55 -0.74 5.93 -11.61
C SER A 55 -0.10 7.03 -12.47
N GLN A 56 -0.12 8.29 -12.00
CA GLN A 56 0.52 9.39 -12.70
C GLN A 56 2.04 9.36 -12.53
N LEU A 57 2.53 9.04 -11.34
CA LEU A 57 3.96 8.91 -11.07
C LEU A 57 4.60 7.79 -11.90
N VAL A 58 3.93 6.64 -12.00
CA VAL A 58 4.36 5.52 -12.87
C VAL A 58 4.40 5.96 -14.34
N LYS A 59 3.35 6.64 -14.82
CA LYS A 59 3.28 7.14 -16.20
C LYS A 59 4.39 8.13 -16.53
N LEU A 60 4.74 9.01 -15.59
CA LEU A 60 5.79 10.00 -15.77
C LEU A 60 7.20 9.38 -15.73
N GLY A 61 7.42 8.32 -14.94
CA GLY A 61 8.71 7.65 -14.83
C GLY A 61 9.84 8.51 -14.24
N LEU A 62 9.49 9.65 -13.63
CA LEU A 62 10.45 10.56 -12.99
C LEU A 62 10.84 10.05 -11.60
N PRO A 63 12.04 10.37 -11.10
CA PRO A 63 12.41 10.17 -9.72
C PRO A 63 11.45 10.89 -8.75
N VAL A 64 11.10 10.23 -7.65
CA VAL A 64 10.18 10.76 -6.63
C VAL A 64 10.88 10.77 -5.28
N LEU A 65 10.90 11.93 -4.61
CA LEU A 65 11.26 12.06 -3.22
C LEU A 65 9.99 12.15 -2.37
N VAL A 66 9.79 11.19 -1.49
CA VAL A 66 8.70 11.22 -0.51
C VAL A 66 9.13 12.03 0.72
N VAL A 67 8.32 13.03 1.09
CA VAL A 67 8.51 13.81 2.32
C VAL A 67 7.39 13.45 3.29
N PRO A 68 7.67 12.68 4.37
CA PRO A 68 6.67 12.16 5.27
C PRO A 68 5.96 13.28 6.03
N ALA A 69 4.65 13.42 5.80
CA ALA A 69 3.80 14.40 6.46
C ALA A 69 2.40 13.83 6.80
N GLY A 70 2.24 12.54 6.73
CA GLY A 70 1.02 11.82 7.14
C GLY A 70 1.14 11.22 8.55
N SER A 71 0.11 10.50 8.95
CA SER A 71 0.03 9.82 10.26
C SER A 71 0.71 8.45 10.28
N GLY A 72 0.66 7.69 9.18
CA GLY A 72 1.27 6.36 9.05
C GLY A 72 2.69 6.43 8.49
N ASN A 73 2.82 6.94 7.27
CA ASN A 73 4.06 7.05 6.51
C ASN A 73 4.81 5.72 6.38
N ASP A 74 4.06 4.62 6.21
CA ASP A 74 4.63 3.28 6.13
C ASP A 74 5.52 3.12 4.90
N PHE A 75 5.09 3.66 3.76
CA PHE A 75 5.88 3.66 2.54
C PHE A 75 7.18 4.49 2.67
N ALA A 76 7.09 5.72 3.20
CA ALA A 76 8.28 6.54 3.44
C ALA A 76 9.27 5.82 4.39
N ARG A 77 8.74 5.12 5.40
CA ARG A 77 9.54 4.32 6.33
C ARG A 77 10.26 3.17 5.62
N ALA A 78 9.60 2.50 4.67
CA ALA A 78 10.20 1.44 3.86
C ALA A 78 11.36 1.95 2.99
N LEU A 79 11.31 3.23 2.58
CA LEU A 79 12.39 3.91 1.85
C LEU A 79 13.52 4.44 2.75
N GLY A 80 13.45 4.26 4.08
CA GLY A 80 14.39 4.84 5.04
C GLY A 80 14.08 6.29 5.42
N LEU A 81 13.06 6.91 4.81
CA LEU A 81 12.67 8.31 5.00
C LEU A 81 11.69 8.45 6.18
N ARG A 82 12.18 8.23 7.39
CA ARG A 82 11.33 8.20 8.60
C ARG A 82 10.87 9.58 9.07
N ARG A 83 11.67 10.62 8.78
CA ARG A 83 11.43 12.01 9.20
C ARG A 83 11.76 12.94 8.05
N VAL A 84 11.22 14.15 8.07
CA VAL A 84 11.49 15.19 7.07
C VAL A 84 13.00 15.43 6.88
N ARG A 85 13.79 15.39 7.96
CA ARG A 85 15.25 15.53 7.89
C ARG A 85 15.93 14.47 7.02
N ASP A 86 15.38 13.23 6.99
CA ASP A 86 15.93 12.14 6.19
C ASP A 86 15.67 12.43 4.70
N SER A 87 14.49 12.97 4.38
CA SER A 87 14.17 13.44 3.02
C SER A 87 15.02 14.65 2.60
N ILE A 88 15.36 15.57 3.52
CA ILE A 88 16.26 16.68 3.24
C ILE A 88 17.67 16.14 2.91
N ALA A 89 18.16 15.17 3.68
CA ALA A 89 19.47 14.56 3.42
C ALA A 89 19.50 13.83 2.06
N ALA A 90 18.43 13.06 1.74
CA ALA A 90 18.29 12.41 0.44
C ALA A 90 18.24 13.42 -0.71
N TRP A 91 17.54 14.56 -0.52
CA TRP A 91 17.48 15.66 -1.48
C TRP A 91 18.86 16.26 -1.74
N GLN A 92 19.59 16.58 -0.68
CA GLN A 92 20.95 17.15 -0.77
C GLN A 92 21.89 16.18 -1.51
N SER A 93 21.86 14.89 -1.17
CA SER A 93 22.63 13.84 -1.87
C SER A 93 22.32 13.80 -3.36
N PHE A 94 21.05 13.90 -3.73
CA PHE A 94 20.62 13.94 -5.14
C PHE A 94 21.14 15.20 -5.86
N CYS A 95 21.03 16.38 -5.22
CA CYS A 95 21.55 17.63 -5.80
C CYS A 95 23.07 17.62 -5.96
N GLU A 96 23.79 16.91 -5.10
CA GLU A 96 25.24 16.69 -5.18
C GLU A 96 25.64 15.65 -6.25
N GLY A 97 24.69 15.06 -6.96
CA GLY A 97 24.91 14.05 -7.99
C GLY A 97 25.24 12.66 -7.46
N ARG A 98 24.95 12.36 -6.21
CA ARG A 98 25.10 11.01 -5.66
C ARG A 98 24.03 10.07 -6.19
N ASP A 99 24.40 8.81 -6.39
CA ASP A 99 23.47 7.76 -6.84
C ASP A 99 22.62 7.23 -5.67
N ASN A 100 21.51 7.93 -5.40
CA ASN A 100 20.54 7.56 -4.40
C ASN A 100 19.12 7.36 -4.96
N VAL A 101 19.00 7.21 -6.29
CA VAL A 101 17.76 6.87 -6.96
C VAL A 101 17.68 5.36 -7.14
N ARG A 102 16.61 4.74 -6.63
CA ARG A 102 16.34 3.32 -6.78
C ARG A 102 15.03 3.07 -7.53
N ALA A 103 15.05 2.10 -8.42
CA ALA A 103 13.83 1.54 -8.98
C ALA A 103 13.25 0.53 -7.98
N ILE A 104 11.98 0.68 -7.68
CA ILE A 104 11.24 -0.18 -6.75
C ILE A 104 10.01 -0.76 -7.41
N ASP A 105 9.53 -1.86 -6.86
CA ASP A 105 8.34 -2.53 -7.31
C ASP A 105 7.09 -1.84 -6.76
N LEU A 106 6.00 -1.95 -7.49
CA LEU A 106 4.67 -1.56 -7.02
C LEU A 106 3.72 -2.75 -7.12
N GLY A 107 2.88 -2.91 -6.11
CA GLY A 107 1.78 -3.83 -6.20
C GLY A 107 0.70 -3.33 -7.18
N VAL A 108 0.02 -4.28 -7.82
CA VAL A 108 -1.07 -4.03 -8.75
C VAL A 108 -2.24 -4.93 -8.38
N VAL A 109 -3.39 -4.34 -8.09
CA VAL A 109 -4.67 -5.05 -7.95
C VAL A 109 -5.41 -4.92 -9.27
N THR A 110 -5.84 -6.05 -9.83
CA THR A 110 -6.63 -6.13 -11.07
C THR A 110 -7.94 -6.87 -10.78
N PRO A 111 -9.10 -6.22 -10.86
CA PRO A 111 -10.40 -6.88 -10.77
C PRO A 111 -10.56 -7.92 -11.90
N LEU A 112 -11.09 -9.08 -11.56
CA LEU A 112 -11.37 -10.17 -12.51
C LEU A 112 -12.86 -10.21 -12.83
N GLU A 113 -13.20 -10.75 -14.00
CA GLU A 113 -14.60 -11.02 -14.35
C GLU A 113 -15.15 -12.18 -13.53
N VAL A 114 -16.37 -12.04 -13.05
CA VAL A 114 -17.12 -13.14 -12.46
C VAL A 114 -17.75 -13.96 -13.60
N ALA A 115 -17.28 -15.18 -13.76
CA ALA A 115 -17.83 -16.06 -14.79
C ALA A 115 -19.33 -16.30 -14.52
N GLY A 116 -20.21 -15.84 -15.44
CA GLY A 116 -21.66 -16.11 -15.42
C GLY A 116 -22.57 -14.97 -14.95
N GLU A 117 -22.06 -13.84 -14.49
CA GLU A 117 -22.88 -12.66 -14.24
C GLU A 117 -22.77 -11.67 -15.41
N SER A 118 -23.90 -11.49 -16.12
CA SER A 118 -24.09 -10.31 -16.98
C SER A 118 -23.96 -9.07 -16.09
N PRO A 119 -23.26 -8.00 -16.52
CA PRO A 119 -23.07 -6.82 -15.70
C PRO A 119 -24.43 -6.18 -15.41
N ALA A 120 -25.05 -6.57 -14.29
CA ALA A 120 -26.18 -5.82 -13.76
C ALA A 120 -25.67 -4.41 -13.46
N PRO A 121 -26.41 -3.34 -13.82
CA PRO A 121 -26.00 -1.98 -13.55
C PRO A 121 -25.99 -1.75 -12.04
N GLN A 122 -24.87 -2.05 -11.41
CA GLN A 122 -24.66 -1.75 -9.99
C GLN A 122 -24.55 -0.23 -9.85
N LYS A 123 -25.53 0.35 -9.17
CA LYS A 123 -25.71 1.79 -8.91
C LYS A 123 -24.66 2.40 -7.97
N SER A 124 -23.47 1.82 -7.85
CA SER A 124 -22.39 2.39 -7.06
C SER A 124 -21.24 2.76 -7.99
N ALA A 125 -20.95 4.05 -8.06
CA ALA A 125 -19.84 4.66 -8.82
C ALA A 125 -18.43 4.24 -8.29
N ARG A 126 -18.32 3.11 -7.59
CA ARG A 126 -17.11 2.64 -6.93
C ARG A 126 -16.53 1.35 -7.50
N ASN A 127 -17.18 0.70 -8.45
CA ASN A 127 -16.66 -0.52 -9.05
C ASN A 127 -15.77 -0.19 -10.24
N SER A 128 -14.50 -0.53 -10.13
CA SER A 128 -13.58 -0.46 -11.25
C SER A 128 -13.92 -1.53 -12.28
N ALA A 129 -13.84 -1.18 -13.56
CA ALA A 129 -14.06 -2.14 -14.64
C ALA A 129 -13.04 -3.30 -14.55
N PRO A 130 -13.43 -4.54 -14.94
CA PRO A 130 -12.50 -5.66 -15.05
C PRO A 130 -11.25 -5.26 -15.87
N GLY A 131 -10.08 -5.73 -15.46
CA GLY A 131 -8.81 -5.41 -16.10
C GLY A 131 -8.22 -4.03 -15.76
N THR A 132 -8.94 -3.17 -15.02
CA THR A 132 -8.37 -1.89 -14.54
C THR A 132 -7.26 -2.17 -13.54
N ARG A 133 -6.11 -1.55 -13.75
CA ARG A 133 -4.93 -1.72 -12.89
C ARG A 133 -4.89 -0.65 -11.80
N HIS A 134 -4.86 -1.08 -10.56
CA HIS A 134 -4.76 -0.20 -9.39
C HIS A 134 -3.42 -0.43 -8.70
N TYR A 135 -2.56 0.57 -8.74
CA TYR A 135 -1.26 0.50 -8.08
C TYR A 135 -1.37 0.71 -6.58
N PHE A 136 -0.52 0.01 -5.83
CA PHE A 136 -0.30 0.27 -4.41
C PHE A 136 1.20 0.16 -4.07
N CYS A 137 1.61 0.85 -3.02
CA CYS A 137 3.01 0.86 -2.63
C CYS A 137 3.31 -0.04 -1.43
N SER A 138 2.35 -0.24 -0.53
CA SER A 138 2.61 -0.98 0.71
C SER A 138 1.88 -2.32 0.77
N VAL A 139 0.58 -2.33 1.02
CA VAL A 139 -0.19 -3.56 1.22
C VAL A 139 -1.58 -3.42 0.63
N ALA A 140 -2.03 -4.46 -0.08
CA ALA A 140 -3.43 -4.68 -0.41
C ALA A 140 -4.03 -5.75 0.50
N GLY A 141 -5.29 -5.59 0.92
CA GLY A 141 -5.95 -6.49 1.86
C GLY A 141 -7.40 -6.79 1.51
N VAL A 142 -7.85 -8.00 1.89
CA VAL A 142 -9.23 -8.49 1.77
C VAL A 142 -9.67 -9.04 3.12
N GLY A 143 -10.92 -8.76 3.50
CA GLY A 143 -11.50 -9.25 4.75
C GLY A 143 -11.46 -8.21 5.87
N LEU A 144 -10.97 -8.57 7.05
CA LEU A 144 -10.93 -7.71 8.24
C LEU A 144 -10.26 -6.34 7.98
N ASP A 145 -9.25 -6.30 7.11
CA ASP A 145 -8.55 -5.06 6.74
C ASP A 145 -9.50 -4.03 6.11
N GLY A 146 -10.41 -4.49 5.25
CA GLY A 146 -11.44 -3.65 4.66
C GLY A 146 -12.35 -3.02 5.72
N GLU A 147 -12.82 -3.81 6.69
CA GLU A 147 -13.68 -3.32 7.77
C GLU A 147 -12.95 -2.32 8.68
N VAL A 148 -11.69 -2.60 9.01
CA VAL A 148 -10.84 -1.69 9.81
C VAL A 148 -10.56 -0.40 9.04
N SER A 149 -10.17 -0.48 7.77
CA SER A 149 -9.89 0.67 6.91
C SER A 149 -11.14 1.54 6.73
N ARG A 150 -12.29 0.93 6.46
CA ARG A 150 -13.58 1.63 6.35
C ARG A 150 -13.92 2.41 7.62
N ARG A 151 -13.75 1.78 8.79
CA ARG A 151 -14.01 2.44 10.08
C ARG A 151 -12.98 3.50 10.39
N ALA A 152 -11.71 3.25 10.17
CA ALA A 152 -10.64 4.23 10.36
C ALA A 152 -10.86 5.47 9.50
N ASN A 153 -11.30 5.28 8.24
CA ASN A 153 -11.60 6.37 7.32
C ASN A 153 -12.85 7.19 7.74
N ALA A 154 -13.75 6.64 8.54
CA ALA A 154 -14.88 7.36 9.11
C ALA A 154 -14.52 8.19 10.35
N LEU A 155 -13.36 7.97 10.98
CA LEU A 155 -12.94 8.72 12.16
C LEU A 155 -12.55 10.17 11.81
N PRO A 156 -12.68 11.10 12.77
CA PRO A 156 -12.13 12.45 12.66
C PRO A 156 -10.61 12.41 12.40
N ARG A 157 -10.10 13.34 11.60
CA ARG A 157 -8.69 13.35 11.15
C ARG A 157 -7.68 13.34 12.29
N TRP A 158 -7.95 14.07 13.38
CA TRP A 158 -7.06 14.12 14.55
C TRP A 158 -6.92 12.77 15.23
N LEU A 159 -7.97 11.94 15.21
CA LEU A 159 -7.96 10.63 15.85
C LEU A 159 -7.26 9.58 14.97
N ARG A 160 -7.34 9.72 13.64
CA ARG A 160 -6.65 8.81 12.70
C ARG A 160 -5.14 8.78 12.94
N GLY A 161 -4.53 9.94 13.25
CA GLY A 161 -3.10 10.09 13.46
C GLY A 161 -2.59 9.60 14.82
N HIS A 162 -3.48 9.39 15.80
CA HIS A 162 -3.12 9.03 17.18
C HIS A 162 -3.59 7.62 17.55
N GLY A 163 -3.37 6.65 16.66
CA GLY A 163 -3.75 5.26 16.93
C GLY A 163 -5.19 4.91 16.54
N GLY A 164 -5.84 5.72 15.72
CA GLY A 164 -7.20 5.47 15.26
C GLY A 164 -7.39 4.11 14.59
N TYR A 165 -6.35 3.61 13.93
CA TYR A 165 -6.34 2.26 13.36
C TYR A 165 -6.46 1.20 14.46
N ALA A 166 -5.69 1.32 15.55
CA ALA A 166 -5.75 0.41 16.69
C ALA A 166 -7.09 0.50 17.45
N LEU A 167 -7.68 1.70 17.56
CA LEU A 167 -8.99 1.89 18.18
C LEU A 167 -10.14 1.26 17.38
N THR A 168 -10.05 1.22 16.06
CA THR A 168 -11.06 0.58 15.20
C THR A 168 -10.87 -0.92 15.09
N LEU A 169 -9.66 -1.41 15.30
CA LEU A 169 -9.33 -2.82 15.15
C LEU A 169 -10.05 -3.69 16.21
N ALA A 170 -10.02 -3.32 17.49
CA ALA A 170 -10.63 -4.12 18.55
C ALA A 170 -12.13 -4.40 18.30
N PRO A 171 -12.99 -3.39 18.05
CA PRO A 171 -14.39 -3.65 17.70
C PRO A 171 -14.56 -4.46 16.40
N SER A 172 -13.63 -4.31 15.46
CA SER A 172 -13.68 -5.04 14.19
C SER A 172 -13.36 -6.52 14.38
N ILE A 173 -12.38 -6.86 15.20
CA ILE A 173 -12.03 -8.26 15.53
C ILE A 173 -13.23 -9.02 16.09
N PHE A 174 -14.01 -8.40 17.00
CA PHE A 174 -15.15 -9.06 17.64
C PHE A 174 -16.42 -9.10 16.81
N ARG A 175 -16.50 -8.34 15.72
CA ARG A 175 -17.69 -8.26 14.85
C ARG A 175 -17.50 -8.93 13.51
N PHE A 176 -16.27 -9.07 13.05
CA PHE A 176 -15.97 -9.66 11.74
C PHE A 176 -15.97 -11.19 11.85
N ALA A 177 -16.86 -11.85 11.13
CA ALA A 177 -16.87 -13.28 10.97
C ALA A 177 -15.87 -13.71 9.87
N PRO A 178 -15.10 -14.81 10.06
CA PRO A 178 -14.27 -15.35 9.01
C PRO A 178 -15.10 -15.67 7.75
N VAL A 179 -14.57 -15.31 6.59
CA VAL A 179 -15.21 -15.54 5.28
C VAL A 179 -14.40 -16.54 4.47
N GLN A 180 -15.05 -17.37 3.68
CA GLN A 180 -14.38 -18.28 2.77
C GLN A 180 -13.64 -17.48 1.70
N ILE A 181 -12.32 -17.44 1.78
CA ILE A 181 -11.46 -16.80 0.78
C ILE A 181 -10.54 -17.88 0.20
N LYS A 182 -10.62 -18.07 -1.11
CA LYS A 182 -9.71 -18.97 -1.84
C LYS A 182 -8.55 -18.14 -2.36
N ILE A 183 -7.34 -18.52 -1.98
CA ILE A 183 -6.10 -17.89 -2.45
C ILE A 183 -5.36 -18.87 -3.35
N PHE A 184 -5.07 -18.43 -4.57
CA PHE A 184 -4.28 -19.15 -5.54
C PHE A 184 -2.97 -18.41 -5.77
N ALA A 185 -1.89 -19.14 -5.95
CA ALA A 185 -0.61 -18.58 -6.39
C ALA A 185 0.13 -19.62 -7.24
N PRO A 186 1.07 -19.20 -8.09
CA PRO A 186 1.83 -20.13 -8.91
C PRO A 186 2.71 -21.04 -8.02
N ASP A 187 2.89 -22.27 -8.49
CA ASP A 187 3.93 -23.19 -8.05
C ASP A 187 5.25 -22.93 -8.79
N GLU A 188 6.25 -23.78 -8.58
CA GLU A 188 7.55 -23.68 -9.27
C GLU A 188 7.44 -23.86 -10.79
N ALA A 189 6.42 -24.56 -11.28
CA ALA A 189 6.13 -24.73 -12.70
C ALA A 189 5.29 -23.56 -13.30
N GLY A 190 4.89 -22.59 -12.48
CA GLY A 190 4.05 -21.45 -12.87
C GLY A 190 2.56 -21.76 -12.94
N CYS A 191 2.12 -22.97 -12.55
CA CYS A 191 0.72 -23.34 -12.51
C CYS A 191 0.05 -22.77 -11.26
N LEU A 192 -1.15 -22.17 -11.40
CA LEU A 192 -1.91 -21.67 -10.26
C LEU A 192 -2.42 -22.84 -9.43
N ILE A 193 -1.97 -22.93 -8.19
CA ILE A 193 -2.42 -23.90 -7.20
C ILE A 193 -3.11 -23.20 -6.04
N THR A 194 -4.00 -23.92 -5.36
CA THR A 194 -4.65 -23.42 -4.14
C THR A 194 -3.65 -23.40 -2.99
N ARG A 195 -3.37 -22.20 -2.46
CA ARG A 195 -2.52 -21.99 -1.29
C ARG A 195 -3.31 -21.92 0.01
N SER A 196 -4.56 -21.45 -0.08
CA SER A 196 -5.50 -21.43 1.06
C SER A 196 -6.93 -21.51 0.55
N SER A 197 -7.78 -22.26 1.25
CA SER A 197 -9.21 -22.38 0.98
C SER A 197 -10.02 -22.53 2.27
N GLN A 198 -9.56 -21.93 3.36
CA GLN A 198 -10.18 -21.99 4.68
C GLN A 198 -10.93 -20.71 5.02
N PRO A 199 -11.84 -20.74 6.01
CA PRO A 199 -12.39 -19.49 6.56
C PRO A 199 -11.28 -18.57 7.01
N THR A 200 -11.25 -17.35 6.46
CA THR A 200 -10.15 -16.39 6.57
C THR A 200 -10.66 -15.10 7.18
N LEU A 201 -9.93 -14.57 8.13
CA LEU A 201 -10.15 -13.24 8.71
C LEU A 201 -9.53 -12.15 7.84
N LEU A 202 -8.31 -12.40 7.37
CA LEU A 202 -7.52 -11.43 6.60
C LEU A 202 -6.64 -12.15 5.58
N ALA A 203 -6.66 -11.68 4.35
CA ALA A 203 -5.64 -11.96 3.34
C ALA A 203 -4.93 -10.66 2.98
N ALA A 204 -3.65 -10.54 3.28
CA ALA A 204 -2.80 -9.39 3.00
C ALA A 204 -1.77 -9.74 1.93
N PHE A 205 -1.62 -8.86 0.94
CA PHE A 205 -0.68 -8.96 -0.17
C PHE A 205 0.28 -7.78 -0.03
N ALA A 206 1.49 -8.05 0.42
CA ALA A 206 2.42 -7.03 0.85
C ALA A 206 3.59 -6.86 -0.12
N ASN A 207 3.92 -5.60 -0.42
CA ASN A 207 5.12 -5.15 -1.12
C ASN A 207 6.13 -4.53 -0.12
N THR A 208 5.66 -4.16 1.08
CA THR A 208 6.50 -3.64 2.16
C THR A 208 6.25 -4.41 3.46
N SER A 209 7.22 -4.36 4.36
CA SER A 209 7.13 -5.10 5.63
C SER A 209 6.08 -4.58 6.60
N THR A 210 5.69 -3.30 6.46
CA THR A 210 4.77 -2.65 7.41
C THR A 210 3.61 -1.94 6.73
N TYR A 211 2.48 -1.88 7.42
CA TYR A 211 1.33 -1.06 7.07
C TYR A 211 0.55 -0.62 8.32
N GLY A 212 -0.46 0.24 8.14
CA GLY A 212 -1.38 0.62 9.23
C GLY A 212 -0.70 1.28 10.43
N GLY A 213 0.40 2.03 10.20
CA GLY A 213 1.14 2.73 11.24
C GLY A 213 2.23 1.87 11.91
N GLY A 214 2.82 0.95 11.17
CA GLY A 214 3.99 0.18 11.61
C GLY A 214 3.72 -1.28 12.01
N MET A 215 2.54 -1.81 11.72
CA MET A 215 2.27 -3.25 11.88
C MET A 215 3.08 -4.04 10.85
N LYS A 216 3.89 -4.97 11.30
CA LYS A 216 4.75 -5.82 10.46
C LYS A 216 3.98 -7.03 9.96
N ILE A 217 2.97 -6.83 9.10
CA ILE A 217 2.15 -7.93 8.57
C ILE A 217 2.96 -8.91 7.71
N ALA A 218 3.99 -8.40 7.04
CA ALA A 218 4.87 -9.17 6.19
C ALA A 218 6.34 -8.81 6.50
N PRO A 219 6.89 -9.27 7.66
CA PRO A 219 8.19 -8.82 8.16
C PRO A 219 9.37 -9.09 7.23
N HIS A 220 9.22 -9.98 6.26
CA HIS A 220 10.25 -10.36 5.30
C HIS A 220 10.11 -9.65 3.95
N ALA A 221 9.01 -8.90 3.73
CA ALA A 221 8.74 -8.22 2.46
C ALA A 221 9.83 -7.20 2.11
N ARG A 222 10.23 -7.23 0.84
CA ARG A 222 11.20 -6.34 0.23
C ARG A 222 10.56 -5.62 -0.95
N ILE A 223 10.87 -4.37 -1.08
CA ILE A 223 10.27 -3.46 -2.07
C ILE A 223 10.88 -3.60 -3.48
N ASP A 224 11.88 -4.46 -3.65
CA ASP A 224 12.74 -4.54 -4.82
C ASP A 224 13.12 -5.98 -5.24
N ASP A 225 12.35 -7.00 -4.81
CA ASP A 225 12.67 -8.42 -5.07
C ASP A 225 11.71 -9.13 -6.04
N GLY A 226 10.71 -8.41 -6.55
CA GLY A 226 9.71 -8.95 -7.49
C GLY A 226 8.76 -9.96 -6.87
N GLN A 227 8.68 -10.04 -5.52
CA GLN A 227 7.85 -11.00 -4.80
C GLN A 227 6.82 -10.31 -3.91
N LEU A 228 5.57 -10.74 -4.00
CA LEU A 228 4.54 -10.44 -3.01
C LEU A 228 4.71 -11.35 -1.81
N ASP A 229 4.71 -10.76 -0.64
CA ASP A 229 4.59 -11.50 0.61
C ASP A 229 3.11 -11.62 1.00
N VAL A 230 2.59 -12.83 0.92
CA VAL A 230 1.17 -13.11 1.18
C VAL A 230 1.01 -13.64 2.60
N CYS A 231 0.25 -12.92 3.42
CA CYS A 231 -0.09 -13.32 4.78
C CYS A 231 -1.60 -13.59 4.88
N VAL A 232 -1.97 -14.85 5.12
CA VAL A 232 -3.37 -15.27 5.28
C VAL A 232 -3.60 -15.65 6.74
N ILE A 233 -4.47 -14.92 7.41
CA ILE A 233 -4.88 -15.20 8.80
C ILE A 233 -6.21 -15.91 8.76
N GLY A 234 -6.21 -17.20 9.11
CA GLY A 234 -7.41 -18.04 9.16
C GLY A 234 -8.36 -17.67 10.29
N GLY A 235 -9.45 -18.40 10.40
CA GLY A 235 -10.44 -18.23 11.46
C GLY A 235 -9.85 -18.56 12.84
N ILE A 236 -9.36 -17.54 13.52
CA ILE A 236 -8.87 -17.60 14.90
C ILE A 236 -9.95 -17.06 15.83
N ASP A 237 -10.13 -17.67 17.00
CA ASP A 237 -11.03 -17.14 18.01
C ASP A 237 -10.78 -15.64 18.26
N PRO A 238 -11.83 -14.78 18.31
CA PRO A 238 -11.66 -13.34 18.41
C PRO A 238 -10.90 -12.88 19.67
N PHE A 239 -11.11 -13.51 20.80
CA PHE A 239 -10.40 -13.18 22.03
C PHE A 239 -8.91 -13.53 21.93
N LYS A 240 -8.62 -14.73 21.38
CA LYS A 240 -7.24 -15.18 21.12
C LYS A 240 -6.57 -14.25 20.11
N LEU A 241 -7.26 -13.85 19.04
CA LEU A 241 -6.75 -12.90 18.05
C LEU A 241 -6.42 -11.55 18.70
N PHE A 242 -7.32 -11.04 19.54
CA PHE A 242 -7.10 -9.79 20.26
C PHE A 242 -5.86 -9.85 21.17
N CYS A 243 -5.68 -10.94 21.94
CA CYS A 243 -4.50 -11.14 22.79
C CYS A 243 -3.20 -11.29 22.00
N LEU A 244 -3.26 -11.90 20.81
CA LEU A 244 -2.10 -12.13 19.96
C LEU A 244 -1.78 -10.94 19.03
N PHE A 245 -2.72 -10.02 18.86
CA PHE A 245 -2.56 -8.88 17.96
C PHE A 245 -1.27 -8.08 18.17
N PRO A 246 -0.81 -7.79 19.43
CA PRO A 246 0.45 -7.07 19.63
C PRO A 246 1.66 -7.73 18.99
N THR A 247 1.61 -9.05 18.75
CA THR A 247 2.72 -9.80 18.12
C THR A 247 2.98 -9.36 16.66
N VAL A 248 1.96 -8.76 16.00
CA VAL A 248 2.08 -8.23 14.62
C VAL A 248 3.11 -7.09 14.57
N TYR A 249 3.19 -6.24 15.60
CA TYR A 249 4.18 -5.14 15.63
C TYR A 249 5.62 -5.65 15.69
N PHE A 250 5.82 -6.87 16.18
CA PHE A 250 7.14 -7.52 16.28
C PHE A 250 7.39 -8.54 15.17
N GLY A 251 6.41 -8.75 14.26
CA GLY A 251 6.49 -9.76 13.21
C GLY A 251 6.43 -11.23 13.73
N ARG A 252 6.03 -11.42 15.00
CA ARG A 252 5.97 -12.75 15.63
C ARG A 252 4.66 -13.49 15.38
N HIS A 253 3.69 -12.89 14.75
CA HIS A 253 2.40 -13.52 14.41
C HIS A 253 2.57 -14.68 13.41
N LEU A 254 3.64 -14.71 12.61
CA LEU A 254 3.87 -15.76 11.61
C LEU A 254 4.02 -17.17 12.21
N ILE A 255 4.38 -17.28 13.49
CA ILE A 255 4.48 -18.58 14.18
C ILE A 255 3.14 -19.06 14.77
N ILE A 256 2.08 -18.25 14.66
CA ILE A 256 0.78 -18.60 15.22
C ILE A 256 0.09 -19.61 14.32
N ARG A 257 -0.39 -20.69 14.91
CA ARG A 257 -1.20 -21.68 14.19
C ARG A 257 -2.45 -21.02 13.59
N GLY A 258 -2.63 -21.16 12.27
CA GLY A 258 -3.71 -20.51 11.51
C GLY A 258 -3.24 -19.28 10.73
N VAL A 259 -1.97 -18.90 10.85
CA VAL A 259 -1.34 -17.92 9.93
C VAL A 259 -0.56 -18.71 8.87
N ASN A 260 -0.88 -18.46 7.61
CA ASN A 260 -0.15 -19.00 6.45
C ASN A 260 0.59 -17.84 5.78
N TYR A 261 1.90 -18.01 5.58
CA TYR A 261 2.76 -16.99 4.98
C TYR A 261 3.61 -17.59 3.88
N PHE A 262 3.61 -16.96 2.71
CA PHE A 262 4.38 -17.40 1.55
C PHE A 262 4.67 -16.24 0.61
N GLN A 263 5.66 -16.40 -0.26
CA GLN A 263 5.99 -15.49 -1.33
C GLN A 263 5.45 -16.00 -2.67
N ALA A 264 5.06 -15.06 -3.53
CA ALA A 264 4.61 -15.35 -4.89
C ALA A 264 4.77 -14.12 -5.80
N SER A 265 5.02 -14.33 -7.09
CA SER A 265 5.05 -13.24 -8.08
C SER A 265 3.67 -12.63 -8.35
N ARG A 266 2.61 -13.43 -8.13
CA ARG A 266 1.20 -13.04 -8.21
C ARG A 266 0.34 -13.94 -7.34
N ALA A 267 -0.81 -13.44 -6.94
CA ALA A 267 -1.81 -14.21 -6.23
C ALA A 267 -3.22 -13.82 -6.70
N ARG A 268 -4.16 -14.76 -6.66
CA ARG A 268 -5.57 -14.52 -6.99
C ARG A 268 -6.40 -14.77 -5.73
N ALA A 269 -7.30 -13.86 -5.42
CA ALA A 269 -8.24 -13.98 -4.32
C ALA A 269 -9.67 -14.09 -4.85
N GLU A 270 -10.36 -15.14 -4.48
CA GLU A 270 -11.75 -15.40 -4.84
C GLU A 270 -12.61 -15.61 -3.60
N THR A 271 -13.83 -15.11 -3.67
CA THR A 271 -14.84 -15.24 -2.63
C THR A 271 -16.19 -15.55 -3.25
N GLU A 272 -17.09 -16.23 -2.52
CA GLU A 272 -18.45 -16.53 -2.98
C GLU A 272 -19.31 -15.26 -3.06
N ILE A 273 -19.10 -14.34 -2.12
CA ILE A 273 -19.75 -13.02 -2.08
C ILE A 273 -18.67 -11.97 -2.28
N PRO A 274 -18.85 -10.99 -3.18
CA PRO A 274 -17.85 -9.94 -3.37
C PRO A 274 -17.48 -9.23 -2.06
N LEU A 275 -16.19 -9.18 -1.74
CA LEU A 275 -15.64 -8.48 -0.60
C LEU A 275 -14.85 -7.26 -1.05
N ASP A 276 -14.91 -6.22 -0.23
CA ASP A 276 -14.11 -5.01 -0.44
C ASP A 276 -12.61 -5.32 -0.42
N VAL A 277 -11.90 -4.78 -1.41
CA VAL A 277 -10.43 -4.81 -1.50
C VAL A 277 -9.92 -3.41 -1.23
N TYR A 278 -9.05 -3.30 -0.25
CA TYR A 278 -8.37 -2.06 0.10
C TYR A 278 -6.89 -2.16 -0.24
N ALA A 279 -6.32 -1.05 -0.70
CA ALA A 279 -4.88 -0.95 -0.96
C ALA A 279 -4.37 0.38 -0.38
N ASP A 280 -3.29 0.33 0.39
CA ASP A 280 -2.74 1.47 1.14
C ASP A 280 -3.80 2.21 2.00
N GLY A 281 -4.83 1.49 2.47
CA GLY A 281 -5.95 2.02 3.25
C GLY A 281 -7.08 2.68 2.46
N GLU A 282 -7.01 2.70 1.12
CA GLU A 282 -8.05 3.23 0.22
C GLU A 282 -8.81 2.09 -0.45
N PHE A 283 -10.13 2.25 -0.62
CA PHE A 283 -10.96 1.29 -1.35
C PHE A 283 -10.58 1.27 -2.84
N VAL A 284 -10.43 0.08 -3.40
CA VAL A 284 -10.00 -0.10 -4.80
C VAL A 284 -11.10 -0.76 -5.64
N CYS A 285 -11.55 -1.92 -5.23
CA CYS A 285 -12.53 -2.73 -5.97
C CYS A 285 -13.11 -3.84 -5.08
N HIS A 286 -13.77 -4.81 -5.68
CA HIS A 286 -14.26 -6.02 -5.01
C HIS A 286 -13.55 -7.27 -5.56
N THR A 287 -13.56 -8.35 -4.77
CA THR A 287 -13.18 -9.69 -5.24
C THR A 287 -14.16 -10.20 -6.30
N PRO A 288 -13.74 -11.08 -7.23
CA PRO A 288 -12.43 -11.69 -7.35
C PRO A 288 -11.36 -10.73 -7.94
N VAL A 289 -10.12 -10.85 -7.45
CA VAL A 289 -9.00 -10.03 -7.90
C VAL A 289 -7.74 -10.85 -8.15
N GLU A 290 -6.91 -10.38 -9.08
CA GLU A 290 -5.52 -10.76 -9.15
C GLU A 290 -4.66 -9.64 -8.55
N VAL A 291 -3.72 -10.02 -7.70
CA VAL A 291 -2.71 -9.13 -7.13
C VAL A 291 -1.36 -9.59 -7.64
N SER A 292 -0.60 -8.68 -8.22
CA SER A 292 0.72 -8.94 -8.79
C SER A 292 1.68 -7.81 -8.48
N LEU A 293 2.96 -7.96 -8.82
CA LEU A 293 3.93 -6.88 -8.81
C LEU A 293 4.25 -6.40 -10.22
N GLN A 294 4.51 -5.11 -10.33
CA GLN A 294 5.20 -4.51 -11.46
C GLN A 294 6.61 -4.14 -11.03
N PRO A 295 7.63 -4.92 -11.43
CA PRO A 295 9.01 -4.66 -11.05
C PRO A 295 9.51 -3.32 -11.57
N GLY A 296 10.28 -2.61 -10.75
CA GLY A 296 10.92 -1.35 -11.12
C GLY A 296 9.96 -0.23 -11.52
N ALA A 297 8.68 -0.31 -11.12
CA ALA A 297 7.62 0.57 -11.60
C ALA A 297 7.78 2.03 -11.18
N LEU A 298 8.48 2.29 -10.08
CA LEU A 298 8.66 3.64 -9.55
C LEU A 298 10.13 3.89 -9.20
N LYS A 299 10.66 5.04 -9.63
CA LYS A 299 11.98 5.52 -9.22
C LYS A 299 11.81 6.38 -7.98
N VAL A 300 12.55 6.08 -6.91
CA VAL A 300 12.46 6.79 -5.64
C VAL A 300 13.83 7.19 -5.12
N LEU A 301 13.90 8.31 -4.41
CA LEU A 301 15.07 8.64 -3.62
C LEU A 301 15.01 7.90 -2.28
N THR A 302 16.14 7.34 -1.89
CA THR A 302 16.32 6.66 -0.59
C THR A 302 17.32 7.43 0.28
N ALA A 303 17.26 7.17 1.60
CA ALA A 303 18.19 7.76 2.56
C ALA A 303 19.64 7.23 2.37
#